data_7a145e9fe131436e10dfa25011c70e1c
#
_entry.id   7a145e9fe131436e10dfa25011c70e1c
#
_cell.length_a   1.000
_cell.length_b   1.000
_cell.length_c   1.000
_cell.angle_alpha   90.00
_cell.angle_beta   90.00
_cell.angle_gamma   90.00
#
_symmetry.space_group_name_H-M   'P 1'
#
loop_
_entity.id
_entity.type
_entity.pdbx_description
1 polymer ?
#
loop_
_entity_poly.entity_id
_entity_poly.type
_entity_poly.pdbx_seq_one_letter_code
_entity_poly.pdbx_strand_id
1 'polypeptide(L)'
;MDELLQILQELELPFAYDHFAEGEAPEPPFVVYLLPSSHNFAADGKVYYQISEVHIELYTDKKEPAREQSVEAVLDAHEIFWQKSEVWIESEKLYEVLYTFDMEV
;
A
#
# COMPACT_ATOMS: atom_id res chain seq x y z
N MET A 1 -4.97 3.41 -12.25
CA MET A 1 -5.69 3.39 -10.96
C MET A 1 -6.61 2.17 -10.81
N ASP A 2 -7.15 1.65 -11.90
CA ASP A 2 -8.12 0.54 -11.79
C ASP A 2 -7.53 -0.70 -11.16
N GLU A 3 -6.30 -1.09 -11.55
CA GLU A 3 -5.66 -2.27 -10.97
C GLU A 3 -5.32 -2.05 -9.50
N LEU A 4 -4.87 -0.85 -9.13
CA LEU A 4 -4.57 -0.55 -7.74
C LEU A 4 -5.81 -0.63 -6.86
N LEU A 5 -6.94 -0.07 -7.34
CA LEU A 5 -8.20 -0.16 -6.60
C LEU A 5 -8.66 -1.61 -6.48
N GLN A 6 -8.47 -2.40 -7.54
CA GLN A 6 -8.80 -3.82 -7.51
C GLN A 6 -7.97 -4.56 -6.45
N ILE A 7 -6.65 -4.27 -6.39
CA ILE A 7 -5.78 -4.83 -5.37
C ILE A 7 -6.31 -4.49 -3.97
N LEU A 8 -6.60 -3.21 -3.74
CA LEU A 8 -7.07 -2.75 -2.43
C LEU A 8 -8.38 -3.42 -2.03
N GLN A 9 -9.30 -3.59 -2.97
CA GLN A 9 -10.56 -4.29 -2.70
C GLN A 9 -10.34 -5.76 -2.37
N GLU A 10 -9.39 -6.40 -3.04
CA GLU A 10 -9.08 -7.81 -2.80
C GLU A 10 -8.43 -8.07 -1.44
N LEU A 11 -7.88 -7.04 -0.81
CA LEU A 11 -7.34 -7.15 0.55
C LEU A 11 -8.44 -7.38 1.59
N GLU A 12 -9.66 -6.98 1.28
CA GLU A 12 -10.84 -7.13 2.15
C GLU A 12 -10.67 -6.46 3.51
N LEU A 13 -9.97 -5.32 3.52
CA LEU A 13 -9.76 -4.51 4.70
C LEU A 13 -10.20 -3.08 4.42
N PRO A 14 -10.61 -2.32 5.45
CA PRO A 14 -10.84 -0.89 5.26
C PRO A 14 -9.59 -0.21 4.74
N PHE A 15 -9.72 0.69 3.76
CA PHE A 15 -8.58 1.41 3.23
C PHE A 15 -8.93 2.86 2.93
N ALA A 16 -7.91 3.73 2.99
CA ALA A 16 -8.04 5.13 2.64
C ALA A 16 -6.73 5.61 2.02
N TYR A 17 -6.82 6.67 1.22
CA TYR A 17 -5.63 7.32 0.67
C TYR A 17 -5.02 8.23 1.74
N ASP A 18 -3.73 8.06 2.01
CA ASP A 18 -2.91 8.84 2.93
C ASP A 18 -3.34 8.72 4.41
N HIS A 19 -4.62 8.94 4.71
CA HIS A 19 -5.12 8.85 6.07
C HIS A 19 -6.65 8.71 6.06
N PHE A 20 -7.20 8.24 7.16
CA PHE A 20 -8.64 8.31 7.38
C PHE A 20 -8.98 9.69 7.94
N ALA A 21 -10.21 10.15 7.66
CA ALA A 21 -10.67 11.41 8.23
C ALA A 21 -10.65 11.31 9.76
N GLU A 22 -10.44 12.45 10.42
CA GLU A 22 -10.38 12.50 11.88
C GLU A 22 -11.64 11.88 12.48
N GLY A 23 -11.45 10.96 13.42
CA GLY A 23 -12.55 10.26 14.09
C GLY A 23 -13.15 9.13 13.27
N GLU A 24 -12.67 8.88 12.04
CA GLU A 24 -13.21 7.83 11.17
C GLU A 24 -12.26 6.64 10.98
N ALA A 25 -11.11 6.63 11.64
CA ALA A 25 -10.20 5.50 11.54
C ALA A 25 -10.86 4.26 12.15
N PRO A 26 -10.92 3.15 11.40
CA PRO A 26 -11.52 1.92 11.94
C PRO A 26 -10.60 1.25 12.94
N GLU A 27 -11.12 0.24 13.62
CA GLU A 27 -10.28 -0.62 14.43
C GLU A 27 -9.29 -1.39 13.51
N PRO A 28 -8.05 -1.63 13.97
CA PRO A 28 -7.12 -2.44 13.18
C PRO A 28 -7.66 -3.88 13.02
N PRO A 29 -7.34 -4.54 11.91
CA PRO A 29 -6.42 -4.09 10.87
C PRO A 29 -7.08 -3.17 9.83
N PHE A 30 -6.28 -2.26 9.29
CA PHE A 30 -6.71 -1.42 8.18
C PHE A 30 -5.52 -1.07 7.31
N VAL A 31 -5.79 -0.48 6.14
CA VAL A 31 -4.77 -0.16 5.14
C VAL A 31 -4.85 1.31 4.77
N VAL A 32 -3.68 1.91 4.60
CA VAL A 32 -3.53 3.25 4.02
C VAL A 32 -2.64 3.10 2.80
N TYR A 33 -2.96 3.80 1.71
CA TYR A 33 -2.13 3.75 0.52
C TYR A 33 -1.77 5.16 0.05
N LEU A 34 -0.60 5.27 -0.59
CA LEU A 34 -0.06 6.54 -1.08
C LEU A 34 0.63 6.33 -2.41
N LEU A 35 0.65 7.40 -3.20
CA LEU A 35 1.47 7.50 -4.41
C LEU A 35 2.44 8.68 -4.24
N PRO A 36 3.50 8.49 -3.42
CA PRO A 36 4.33 9.61 -2.99
C PRO A 36 5.22 10.19 -4.09
N SER A 37 5.53 9.41 -5.12
CA SER A 37 6.43 9.88 -6.18
C SER A 37 6.18 9.10 -7.46
N SER A 38 6.82 9.55 -8.55
CA SER A 38 6.76 8.87 -9.83
C SER A 38 8.18 8.62 -10.36
N HIS A 39 8.31 7.58 -11.20
CA HIS A 39 9.54 7.20 -11.87
C HIS A 39 9.26 7.13 -13.36
N ASN A 40 9.05 8.29 -13.99
CA ASN A 40 8.60 8.35 -15.37
C ASN A 40 9.73 8.07 -16.36
N PHE A 41 9.38 7.39 -17.47
CA PHE A 41 10.27 7.30 -18.61
C PHE A 41 10.03 8.48 -19.55
N ALA A 42 11.11 9.12 -20.00
CA ALA A 42 11.05 10.22 -20.95
C ALA A 42 11.46 9.73 -22.33
N ALA A 43 10.78 10.25 -23.37
CA ALA A 43 11.19 10.08 -24.75
C ALA A 43 11.03 11.44 -25.43
N ASP A 44 12.11 11.93 -26.08
CA ASP A 44 12.13 13.24 -26.74
C ASP A 44 11.70 14.39 -25.82
N GLY A 45 12.13 14.33 -24.55
CA GLY A 45 11.80 15.34 -23.55
C GLY A 45 10.38 15.31 -23.03
N LYS A 46 9.62 14.25 -23.34
CA LYS A 46 8.23 14.07 -22.87
C LYS A 46 8.11 12.82 -22.04
N VAL A 47 7.13 12.79 -21.13
CA VAL A 47 6.81 11.59 -20.37
C VAL A 47 6.19 10.57 -21.32
N TYR A 48 6.89 9.45 -21.51
CA TYR A 48 6.43 8.37 -22.37
C TYR A 48 5.62 7.33 -21.58
N TYR A 49 6.12 6.93 -20.42
CA TYR A 49 5.41 6.10 -19.47
C TYR A 49 5.36 6.79 -18.12
N GLN A 50 4.19 6.80 -17.53
CA GLN A 50 4.04 7.31 -16.18
C GLN A 50 4.00 6.13 -15.22
N ILE A 51 5.03 6.00 -14.39
CA ILE A 51 5.13 4.96 -13.40
C ILE A 51 5.11 5.60 -12.02
N SER A 52 4.17 5.18 -11.19
CA SER A 52 4.03 5.69 -9.83
C SER A 52 4.66 4.71 -8.85
N GLU A 53 5.37 5.27 -7.86
CA GLU A 53 5.72 4.51 -6.68
C GLU A 53 4.47 4.41 -5.82
N VAL A 54 4.15 3.20 -5.39
CA VAL A 54 2.96 2.94 -4.57
C VAL A 54 3.41 2.45 -3.20
N HIS A 55 2.82 3.01 -2.16
CA HIS A 55 3.00 2.54 -0.80
C HIS A 55 1.67 1.98 -0.31
N ILE A 56 1.70 0.76 0.22
CA ILE A 56 0.55 0.17 0.92
C ILE A 56 1.01 -0.08 2.35
N GLU A 57 0.35 0.55 3.31
CA GLU A 57 0.66 0.47 4.72
C GLU A 57 -0.40 -0.35 5.43
N LEU A 58 -0.01 -1.53 5.93
CA LEU A 58 -0.90 -2.37 6.71
C LEU A 58 -0.68 -2.08 8.19
N TYR A 59 -1.75 -1.68 8.88
CA TYR A 59 -1.71 -1.39 10.31
C TYR A 59 -2.41 -2.49 11.10
N THR A 60 -1.71 -3.01 12.10
CA THR A 60 -2.26 -4.03 13.01
C THR A 60 -1.90 -3.67 14.44
N ASP A 61 -2.71 -4.07 15.40
CA ASP A 61 -2.43 -3.79 16.82
C ASP A 61 -1.42 -4.79 17.41
N LYS A 62 -1.19 -5.89 16.74
CA LYS A 62 -0.18 -6.88 17.11
C LYS A 62 0.43 -7.46 15.85
N LYS A 63 1.58 -8.12 15.99
CA LYS A 63 2.21 -8.77 14.86
C LYS A 63 1.31 -9.90 14.34
N GLU A 64 0.94 -9.83 13.04
CA GLU A 64 0.05 -10.81 12.41
C GLU A 64 0.64 -11.32 11.10
N PRO A 65 1.60 -12.26 11.15
CA PRO A 65 2.23 -12.78 9.93
C PRO A 65 1.25 -13.35 8.91
N ALA A 66 0.18 -13.99 9.36
CA ALA A 66 -0.83 -14.53 8.43
C ALA A 66 -1.55 -13.43 7.67
N ARG A 67 -1.78 -12.29 8.30
CA ARG A 67 -2.39 -11.12 7.64
C ARG A 67 -1.45 -10.54 6.58
N GLU A 68 -0.16 -10.45 6.91
CA GLU A 68 0.85 -10.00 5.97
C GLU A 68 0.91 -10.93 4.75
N GLN A 69 0.88 -12.23 4.98
CA GLN A 69 0.89 -13.23 3.90
C GLN A 69 -0.33 -13.08 2.98
N SER A 70 -1.48 -12.72 3.54
CA SER A 70 -2.68 -12.48 2.74
C SER A 70 -2.51 -11.28 1.81
N VAL A 71 -1.90 -10.19 2.30
CA VAL A 71 -1.58 -9.02 1.47
C VAL A 71 -0.59 -9.41 0.38
N GLU A 72 0.47 -10.11 0.77
CA GLU A 72 1.51 -10.53 -0.17
C GLU A 72 0.95 -11.43 -1.27
N ALA A 73 0.02 -12.33 -0.92
CA ALA A 73 -0.60 -13.21 -1.91
C ALA A 73 -1.39 -12.42 -2.97
N VAL A 74 -2.07 -11.35 -2.57
CA VAL A 74 -2.77 -10.49 -3.53
C VAL A 74 -1.77 -9.80 -4.44
N LEU A 75 -0.70 -9.23 -3.89
CA LEU A 75 0.33 -8.57 -4.69
C LEU A 75 1.00 -9.56 -5.66
N ASP A 76 1.31 -10.78 -5.18
CA ASP A 76 1.91 -11.81 -6.02
C ASP A 76 0.97 -12.24 -7.15
N ALA A 77 -0.33 -12.32 -6.88
CA ALA A 77 -1.33 -12.67 -7.90
C ALA A 77 -1.40 -11.63 -9.01
N HIS A 78 -1.07 -10.38 -8.72
CA HIS A 78 -1.00 -9.29 -9.69
C HIS A 78 0.41 -9.13 -10.29
N GLU A 79 1.32 -10.06 -9.98
CA GLU A 79 2.71 -10.04 -10.48
C GLU A 79 3.45 -8.76 -10.08
N ILE A 80 3.20 -8.28 -8.89
CA ILE A 80 3.84 -7.08 -8.35
C ILE A 80 5.17 -7.43 -7.68
N PHE A 81 6.24 -6.72 -8.06
CA PHE A 81 7.52 -6.84 -7.39
C PHE A 81 7.53 -5.87 -6.21
N TRP A 82 7.25 -6.37 -5.03
CA TRP A 82 7.13 -5.55 -3.82
C TRP A 82 8.36 -5.68 -2.92
N GLN A 83 8.60 -4.62 -2.16
CA GLN A 83 9.56 -4.60 -1.05
C GLN A 83 8.76 -4.39 0.23
N LYS A 84 9.32 -4.82 1.36
CA LYS A 84 8.59 -4.80 2.61
C LYS A 84 9.49 -4.29 3.73
N SER A 85 8.94 -3.44 4.59
CA SER A 85 9.59 -3.00 5.82
C SER A 85 8.53 -2.89 6.92
N GLU A 86 8.99 -2.77 8.17
CA GLU A 86 8.10 -2.80 9.30
C GLU A 86 8.58 -1.84 10.38
N VAL A 87 7.65 -1.20 11.07
CA VAL A 87 7.96 -0.36 12.21
C VAL A 87 6.85 -0.49 13.26
N TRP A 88 7.23 -0.44 14.53
CA TRP A 88 6.30 -0.32 15.64
C TRP A 88 6.12 1.15 15.97
N ILE A 89 4.88 1.62 15.98
CA ILE A 89 4.55 3.03 16.26
C ILE A 89 4.05 3.09 17.71
N GLU A 90 4.95 3.44 18.62
CA GLU A 90 4.65 3.43 20.06
C GLU A 90 3.51 4.39 20.42
N SER A 91 3.47 5.58 19.81
CA SER A 91 2.44 6.58 20.10
C SER A 91 1.04 6.09 19.74
N GLU A 92 0.93 5.21 18.73
CA GLU A 92 -0.35 4.70 18.25
C GLU A 92 -0.64 3.29 18.73
N LYS A 93 0.36 2.61 19.31
CA LYS A 93 0.28 1.20 19.67
C LYS A 93 -0.10 0.33 18.49
N LEU A 94 0.52 0.60 17.34
CA LEU A 94 0.27 -0.12 16.09
C LEU A 94 1.58 -0.55 15.44
N TYR A 95 1.57 -1.72 14.80
CA TYR A 95 2.58 -2.06 13.81
C TYR A 95 2.17 -1.50 12.45
N GLU A 96 3.14 -0.97 11.72
CA GLU A 96 2.99 -0.60 10.33
C GLU A 96 3.88 -1.50 9.49
N VAL A 97 3.29 -2.27 8.58
CA VAL A 97 4.03 -3.03 7.59
C VAL A 97 3.87 -2.31 6.26
N LEU A 98 4.97 -1.82 5.73
CA LEU A 98 4.98 -1.02 4.51
C LEU A 98 5.39 -1.89 3.33
N TYR A 99 4.54 -1.93 2.30
CA TYR A 99 4.85 -2.54 1.01
C TYR A 99 5.04 -1.44 -0.01
N THR A 100 6.17 -1.47 -0.71
CA THR A 100 6.46 -0.48 -1.75
C THR A 100 6.68 -1.18 -3.08
N PHE A 101 6.19 -0.58 -4.15
CA PHE A 101 6.36 -1.11 -5.50
C PHE A 101 6.05 -0.02 -6.51
N ASP A 102 6.48 -0.27 -7.74
CA ASP A 102 6.18 0.62 -8.86
C ASP A 102 5.03 0.05 -9.67
N MET A 103 4.17 0.92 -10.17
CA MET A 103 3.02 0.52 -10.95
C MET A 103 2.69 1.59 -11.98
N GLU A 104 2.29 1.16 -13.16
CA GLU A 104 1.72 2.04 -14.17
C GLU A 104 0.26 2.28 -13.81
N VAL A 105 -0.08 3.54 -13.49
CA VAL A 105 -1.42 3.89 -13.01
C VAL A 105 -2.10 4.93 -13.88
#